data_b8672844f2d1eef60dc979bd5f267d3f
#
_entry.id   b8672844f2d1eef60dc979bd5f267d3f
#
_cell.length_a   1.000
_cell.length_b   1.000
_cell.length_c   1.000
_cell.angle_alpha   90.00
_cell.angle_beta   90.00
_cell.angle_gamma   90.00
#
_symmetry.space_group_name_H-M   'P 1'
#
loop_
_entity.id
_entity.type
_entity.pdbx_description
1 polymer ?
#
loop_
_entity_poly.entity_id
_entity_poly.type
_entity_poly.pdbx_seq_one_letter_code
_entity_poly.pdbx_strand_id
1 'polypeptide(L)'
;MKIVILAGGGGSRLFPLSRSCYPKQFLHIAGEKSLLVQTIERFLGLAEAKDIIIVTNKDYIYHVQAELKEAGAEYAHIITEPVGRNTAPAISLAMAYIKMQGAADSETVFISPADHLIKPVEEFRKTVVGAESLAKAGKIVTFGIVPDKPETGYGYIKTTDKISGNAYAVEAFKEKPDDKTAAEYVKAGCYYWNSGMFMFSLQTMEAELKAHAPEIYAVYSSGYEAMLTDFEKMPDISIDYAVAEKSARMALVPLTGIYWNDIGSWDAIAETFSDSTGNMYSGDIIAENCTNTMILGQERLIAGLDLQNLMVVDTPDVLLVAQKGKSQDVKQLVNKLKKEKRKEVDENRTMYRPWGSYTILAEGEGYKVKRITINPGAKLSLQLHYHRSEHWTVISGTGKLTLDDKEVFFREN
;
A
#
# COMPACT_ATOMS: atom_id res chain seq x y z
N MET A 1 10.61 19.56 -4.18
CA MET A 1 9.35 18.78 -4.00
C MET A 1 9.62 17.62 -3.06
N LYS A 2 8.81 17.46 -2.03
CA LYS A 2 8.83 16.28 -1.13
C LYS A 2 7.81 15.26 -1.60
N ILE A 3 8.15 13.98 -1.50
CA ILE A 3 7.27 12.87 -1.83
C ILE A 3 6.83 12.19 -0.55
N VAL A 4 5.53 12.06 -0.34
CA VAL A 4 4.95 11.34 0.80
C VAL A 4 4.21 10.11 0.27
N ILE A 5 4.66 8.93 0.69
CA ILE A 5 4.05 7.66 0.32
C ILE A 5 3.26 7.13 1.52
N LEU A 6 1.96 6.94 1.35
CA LEU A 6 1.07 6.45 2.41
C LEU A 6 1.04 4.93 2.38
N ALA A 7 1.67 4.30 3.36
CA ALA A 7 1.86 2.85 3.47
C ALA A 7 1.25 2.26 4.77
N GLY A 8 0.22 2.90 5.34
CA GLY A 8 -0.42 2.49 6.60
C GLY A 8 -1.61 1.54 6.46
N GLY A 9 -2.13 1.33 5.26
CA GLY A 9 -3.34 0.55 5.02
C GLY A 9 -3.20 -0.96 5.29
N GLY A 10 -4.21 -1.57 5.91
CA GLY A 10 -4.19 -2.99 6.29
C GLY A 10 -4.66 -4.00 5.22
N GLY A 11 -5.16 -3.56 4.07
CA GLY A 11 -5.47 -4.30 2.83
C GLY A 11 -5.97 -5.74 2.95
N SER A 12 -7.20 -5.99 3.46
CA SER A 12 -7.70 -7.37 3.67
C SER A 12 -8.37 -8.03 2.46
N ARG A 13 -8.62 -7.30 1.36
CA ARG A 13 -9.35 -7.80 0.19
C ARG A 13 -8.56 -8.81 -0.66
N LEU A 14 -7.24 -8.82 -0.54
CA LEU A 14 -6.36 -9.77 -1.21
C LEU A 14 -5.98 -10.97 -0.32
N PHE A 15 -6.81 -11.28 0.69
CA PHE A 15 -6.68 -12.53 1.41
C PHE A 15 -6.81 -13.72 0.43
N PRO A 16 -5.96 -14.77 0.52
CA PRO A 16 -5.03 -15.07 1.58
C PRO A 16 -3.60 -14.52 1.42
N LEU A 17 -3.25 -13.79 0.38
CA LEU A 17 -1.92 -13.20 0.27
C LEU A 17 -1.72 -12.05 1.27
N SER A 18 -2.68 -11.12 1.35
CA SER A 18 -2.63 -10.05 2.34
C SER A 18 -3.14 -10.51 3.69
N ARG A 19 -2.47 -10.11 4.75
CA ARG A 19 -2.79 -10.36 6.16
C ARG A 19 -2.64 -9.07 6.96
N SER A 20 -3.15 -9.04 8.18
CA SER A 20 -2.96 -7.87 9.04
C SER A 20 -1.47 -7.54 9.26
N CYS A 21 -0.61 -8.56 9.40
CA CYS A 21 0.83 -8.37 9.55
C CYS A 21 1.60 -8.19 8.22
N TYR A 22 0.98 -8.45 7.07
CA TYR A 22 1.61 -8.35 5.76
C TYR A 22 0.60 -7.79 4.74
N PRO A 23 0.32 -6.49 4.78
CA PRO A 23 -0.68 -5.88 3.95
C PRO A 23 -0.24 -5.74 2.48
N LYS A 24 -1.19 -5.34 1.64
CA LYS A 24 -1.13 -5.33 0.19
C LYS A 24 0.12 -4.67 -0.39
N GLN A 25 0.57 -3.55 0.17
CA GLN A 25 1.73 -2.80 -0.35
C GLN A 25 3.03 -3.60 -0.36
N PHE A 26 3.14 -4.66 0.44
CA PHE A 26 4.31 -5.55 0.47
C PHE A 26 4.18 -6.77 -0.43
N LEU A 27 3.04 -6.94 -1.13
CA LEU A 27 2.82 -8.08 -2.00
C LEU A 27 3.56 -7.94 -3.34
N HIS A 28 4.09 -9.06 -3.82
CA HIS A 28 4.75 -9.21 -5.12
C HIS A 28 3.72 -9.74 -6.16
N ILE A 29 2.79 -8.90 -6.57
CA ILE A 29 1.68 -9.28 -7.46
C ILE A 29 1.99 -8.92 -8.91
N ALA A 30 2.72 -7.84 -9.12
CA ALA A 30 2.96 -7.24 -10.43
C ALA A 30 4.41 -7.40 -10.89
N GLY A 31 5.04 -8.53 -10.60
CA GLY A 31 6.44 -8.83 -10.91
C GLY A 31 7.25 -9.27 -9.69
N GLU A 32 8.56 -9.20 -9.80
CA GLU A 32 9.49 -9.66 -8.74
C GLU A 32 9.55 -8.73 -7.53
N LYS A 33 9.15 -7.45 -7.68
CA LYS A 33 9.20 -6.42 -6.64
C LYS A 33 7.84 -6.18 -6.02
N SER A 34 7.82 -5.83 -4.73
CA SER A 34 6.60 -5.43 -4.05
C SER A 34 5.99 -4.15 -4.65
N LEU A 35 4.70 -3.89 -4.39
CA LEU A 35 4.05 -2.66 -4.84
C LEU A 35 4.70 -1.41 -4.21
N LEU A 36 5.18 -1.50 -2.97
CA LEU A 36 5.87 -0.40 -2.30
C LEU A 36 7.24 -0.13 -2.95
N VAL A 37 8.06 -1.16 -3.24
CA VAL A 37 9.33 -0.99 -3.95
C VAL A 37 9.09 -0.33 -5.31
N GLN A 38 8.13 -0.82 -6.10
CA GLN A 38 7.77 -0.21 -7.39
C GLN A 38 7.34 1.25 -7.24
N THR A 39 6.64 1.59 -6.15
CA THR A 39 6.23 2.98 -5.85
C THR A 39 7.44 3.84 -5.49
N ILE A 40 8.34 3.37 -4.63
CA ILE A 40 9.57 4.09 -4.26
C ILE A 40 10.42 4.35 -5.51
N GLU A 41 10.69 3.33 -6.32
CA GLU A 41 11.48 3.44 -7.55
C GLU A 41 10.86 4.41 -8.57
N ARG A 42 9.52 4.48 -8.62
CA ARG A 42 8.79 5.44 -9.45
C ARG A 42 9.15 6.87 -9.09
N PHE A 43 9.37 7.16 -7.81
CA PHE A 43 9.68 8.50 -7.32
C PHE A 43 11.18 8.81 -7.23
N LEU A 44 12.07 7.82 -7.15
CA LEU A 44 13.53 8.05 -7.18
C LEU A 44 14.03 8.75 -8.46
N GLY A 45 13.25 8.71 -9.55
CA GLY A 45 13.51 9.49 -10.75
C GLY A 45 13.02 10.94 -10.69
N LEU A 46 12.27 11.34 -9.65
CA LEU A 46 11.68 12.66 -9.44
C LEU A 46 12.30 13.41 -8.27
N ALA A 47 12.74 12.68 -7.24
CA ALA A 47 13.28 13.21 -6.00
C ALA A 47 14.45 12.37 -5.52
N GLU A 48 15.34 12.95 -4.71
CA GLU A 48 16.37 12.18 -4.02
C GLU A 48 15.73 11.36 -2.88
N ALA A 49 16.36 10.25 -2.48
CA ALA A 49 15.83 9.41 -1.40
C ALA A 49 15.53 10.20 -0.10
N LYS A 50 16.38 11.17 0.27
CA LYS A 50 16.18 12.05 1.44
C LYS A 50 14.92 12.94 1.36
N ASP A 51 14.32 13.07 0.17
CA ASP A 51 13.09 13.84 -0.05
C ASP A 51 11.84 12.96 -0.10
N ILE A 52 12.02 11.63 0.08
CA ILE A 52 10.95 10.64 0.16
C ILE A 52 10.64 10.35 1.62
N ILE A 53 9.36 10.37 1.96
CA ILE A 53 8.85 10.14 3.30
C ILE A 53 7.79 9.05 3.21
N ILE A 54 7.97 7.97 3.95
CA ILE A 54 7.00 6.87 4.05
C ILE A 54 6.22 7.02 5.36
N VAL A 55 4.91 7.22 5.27
CA VAL A 55 4.02 7.22 6.44
C VAL A 55 3.43 5.83 6.57
N THR A 56 3.65 5.20 7.72
CA THR A 56 3.24 3.81 7.94
C THR A 56 2.80 3.56 9.38
N ASN A 57 2.29 2.37 9.67
CA ASN A 57 2.02 1.91 11.03
C ASN A 57 3.31 1.39 11.67
N LYS A 58 3.43 1.50 13.00
CA LYS A 58 4.57 0.97 13.77
C LYS A 58 4.84 -0.53 13.52
N ASP A 59 3.79 -1.31 13.24
CA ASP A 59 3.91 -2.75 13.02
C ASP A 59 4.58 -3.09 11.68
N TYR A 60 4.64 -2.13 10.74
CA TYR A 60 5.22 -2.32 9.40
C TYR A 60 6.61 -1.72 9.22
N ILE A 61 7.18 -1.11 10.25
CA ILE A 61 8.45 -0.37 10.16
C ILE A 61 9.58 -1.21 9.55
N TYR A 62 9.67 -2.48 9.93
CA TYR A 62 10.72 -3.40 9.47
C TYR A 62 10.50 -3.88 8.04
N HIS A 63 9.25 -4.01 7.63
CA HIS A 63 8.92 -4.25 6.23
C HIS A 63 9.36 -3.05 5.38
N VAL A 64 8.96 -1.84 5.78
CA VAL A 64 9.34 -0.61 5.06
C VAL A 64 10.85 -0.44 4.98
N GLN A 65 11.59 -0.74 6.05
CA GLN A 65 13.05 -0.69 6.02
C GLN A 65 13.66 -1.69 5.02
N ALA A 66 13.11 -2.90 4.93
CA ALA A 66 13.56 -3.90 3.96
C ALA A 66 13.28 -3.44 2.52
N GLU A 67 12.09 -2.90 2.26
CA GLU A 67 11.68 -2.37 0.96
C GLU A 67 12.52 -1.15 0.52
N LEU A 68 12.83 -0.25 1.45
CA LEU A 68 13.73 0.89 1.19
C LEU A 68 15.14 0.43 0.80
N LYS A 69 15.65 -0.60 1.48
CA LYS A 69 16.94 -1.19 1.15
C LYS A 69 16.93 -1.85 -0.23
N GLU A 70 15.88 -2.59 -0.56
CA GLU A 70 15.71 -3.21 -1.87
C GLU A 70 15.63 -2.17 -2.99
N ALA A 71 14.94 -1.05 -2.75
CA ALA A 71 14.84 0.05 -3.68
C ALA A 71 16.10 0.93 -3.78
N GLY A 72 17.12 0.71 -2.93
CA GLY A 72 18.31 1.59 -2.84
C GLY A 72 17.98 3.00 -2.29
N ALA A 73 17.02 3.08 -1.39
CA ALA A 73 16.47 4.33 -0.85
C ALA A 73 16.61 4.42 0.68
N GLU A 74 17.68 3.89 1.27
CA GLU A 74 17.88 3.83 2.72
C GLU A 74 17.92 5.21 3.41
N TYR A 75 18.14 6.28 2.66
CA TYR A 75 18.11 7.66 3.16
C TYR A 75 16.70 8.27 3.20
N ALA A 76 15.68 7.54 2.77
CA ALA A 76 14.29 7.99 2.90
C ALA A 76 13.86 8.00 4.38
N HIS A 77 12.91 8.87 4.70
CA HIS A 77 12.40 9.00 6.05
C HIS A 77 11.20 8.08 6.28
N ILE A 78 11.13 7.46 7.46
CA ILE A 78 9.98 6.67 7.90
C ILE A 78 9.30 7.41 9.04
N ILE A 79 8.02 7.69 8.89
CA ILE A 79 7.16 8.27 9.93
C ILE A 79 6.12 7.21 10.33
N THR A 80 5.97 6.99 11.63
CA THR A 80 5.00 6.04 12.15
C THR A 80 3.80 6.76 12.75
N GLU A 81 2.61 6.40 12.28
CA GLU A 81 1.37 6.80 12.93
C GLU A 81 1.21 6.07 14.26
N PRO A 82 0.89 6.77 15.35
CA PRO A 82 0.59 6.13 16.65
C PRO A 82 -0.59 5.17 16.57
N VAL A 83 -1.61 5.54 15.79
CA VAL A 83 -2.82 4.76 15.47
C VAL A 83 -3.32 5.14 14.08
N GLY A 84 -3.96 4.21 13.36
CA GLY A 84 -4.58 4.52 12.07
C GLY A 84 -5.76 5.48 12.21
N ARG A 85 -5.71 6.61 11.51
CA ARG A 85 -6.76 7.67 11.48
C ARG A 85 -7.08 8.12 10.06
N ASN A 86 -6.90 7.23 9.08
CA ASN A 86 -7.14 7.54 7.67
C ASN A 86 -6.14 8.58 7.09
N THR A 87 -6.38 9.05 5.86
CA THR A 87 -5.37 9.78 5.09
C THR A 87 -5.19 11.25 5.49
N ALA A 88 -6.22 11.94 6.00
CA ALA A 88 -6.04 13.36 6.37
C ALA A 88 -5.09 13.55 7.55
N PRO A 89 -5.20 12.83 8.68
CA PRO A 89 -4.22 12.87 9.75
C PRO A 89 -2.82 12.41 9.32
N ALA A 90 -2.71 11.36 8.51
CA ALA A 90 -1.43 10.85 8.00
C ALA A 90 -0.69 11.90 7.15
N ILE A 91 -1.40 12.58 6.24
CA ILE A 91 -0.86 13.67 5.42
C ILE A 91 -0.44 14.84 6.30
N SER A 92 -1.28 15.23 7.27
CA SER A 92 -0.98 16.31 8.20
C SER A 92 0.26 16.02 9.04
N LEU A 93 0.46 14.77 9.47
CA LEU A 93 1.65 14.33 10.20
C LEU A 93 2.91 14.47 9.34
N ALA A 94 2.85 14.04 8.08
CA ALA A 94 3.95 14.20 7.13
C ALA A 94 4.28 15.68 6.88
N MET A 95 3.27 16.54 6.74
CA MET A 95 3.45 17.99 6.59
C MET A 95 4.13 18.61 7.82
N ALA A 96 3.70 18.24 9.04
CA ALA A 96 4.31 18.72 10.28
C ALA A 96 5.78 18.29 10.38
N TYR A 97 6.09 17.05 9.97
CA TYR A 97 7.47 16.56 9.88
C TYR A 97 8.31 17.35 8.88
N ILE A 98 7.78 17.59 7.67
CA ILE A 98 8.46 18.36 6.62
C ILE A 98 8.77 19.79 7.11
N LYS A 99 7.84 20.45 7.81
CA LYS A 99 8.07 21.77 8.42
C LYS A 99 9.11 21.71 9.54
N MET A 100 9.09 20.68 10.37
CA MET A 100 10.11 20.48 11.41
C MET A 100 11.52 20.33 10.81
N GLN A 101 11.64 19.75 9.59
CA GLN A 101 12.90 19.67 8.87
C GLN A 101 13.35 21.01 8.22
N GLY A 102 12.61 22.09 8.44
CA GLY A 102 12.96 23.43 7.96
C GLY A 102 12.53 23.73 6.52
N ALA A 103 11.60 22.97 5.95
CA ALA A 103 11.08 23.26 4.62
C ALA A 103 10.30 24.59 4.61
N ALA A 104 10.41 25.33 3.51
CA ALA A 104 9.67 26.58 3.30
C ALA A 104 8.17 26.28 3.12
N ASP A 105 7.32 27.24 3.47
CA ASP A 105 5.85 27.11 3.31
C ASP A 105 5.45 26.94 1.83
N SER A 106 6.27 27.40 0.88
CA SER A 106 6.09 27.22 -0.55
C SER A 106 6.56 25.84 -1.07
N GLU A 107 7.14 24.99 -0.21
CA GLU A 107 7.58 23.64 -0.61
C GLU A 107 6.39 22.82 -1.12
N THR A 108 6.58 22.21 -2.29
CA THR A 108 5.57 21.33 -2.88
C THR A 108 5.68 19.90 -2.31
N VAL A 109 4.54 19.35 -1.98
CA VAL A 109 4.40 17.98 -1.45
C VAL A 109 3.53 17.18 -2.42
N PHE A 110 4.04 16.02 -2.84
CA PHE A 110 3.28 15.03 -3.59
C PHE A 110 2.89 13.87 -2.66
N ILE A 111 1.61 13.55 -2.62
CA ILE A 111 1.05 12.43 -1.85
C ILE A 111 0.75 11.28 -2.81
N SER A 112 1.23 10.09 -2.49
CA SER A 112 0.96 8.86 -3.24
C SER A 112 0.55 7.71 -2.32
N PRO A 113 -0.48 6.94 -2.70
CA PRO A 113 -0.64 5.59 -2.16
C PRO A 113 0.57 4.72 -2.47
N ALA A 114 0.84 3.73 -1.61
CA ALA A 114 1.98 2.82 -1.70
C ALA A 114 1.77 1.61 -2.62
N ASP A 115 0.56 1.40 -3.12
CA ASP A 115 0.07 0.11 -3.60
C ASP A 115 -0.61 0.17 -4.96
N HIS A 116 -0.38 1.22 -5.74
CA HIS A 116 -0.92 1.37 -7.09
C HIS A 116 0.06 0.92 -8.17
N LEU A 117 -0.45 0.21 -9.17
CA LEU A 117 0.26 -0.10 -10.40
C LEU A 117 0.09 1.05 -11.40
N ILE A 118 1.21 1.61 -11.89
CA ILE A 118 1.22 2.74 -12.83
C ILE A 118 2.26 2.45 -13.93
N LYS A 119 1.84 2.45 -15.18
CA LYS A 119 2.70 2.20 -16.35
C LYS A 119 2.25 3.04 -17.55
N PRO A 120 3.16 3.55 -18.41
CA PRO A 120 4.61 3.59 -18.20
C PRO A 120 5.02 4.65 -17.17
N VAL A 121 6.08 4.38 -16.41
CA VAL A 121 6.54 5.24 -15.31
C VAL A 121 7.03 6.60 -15.81
N GLU A 122 7.71 6.66 -16.95
CA GLU A 122 8.27 7.91 -17.47
C GLU A 122 7.18 8.92 -17.87
N GLU A 123 6.06 8.48 -18.44
CA GLU A 123 4.94 9.37 -18.78
C GLU A 123 4.25 9.89 -17.51
N PHE A 124 4.17 9.05 -16.48
CA PHE A 124 3.69 9.47 -15.17
C PHE A 124 4.60 10.55 -14.57
N ARG A 125 5.93 10.36 -14.59
CA ARG A 125 6.90 11.34 -14.08
C ARG A 125 6.77 12.68 -14.80
N LYS A 126 6.66 12.69 -16.14
CA LYS A 126 6.46 13.92 -16.93
C LYS A 126 5.18 14.65 -16.51
N THR A 127 4.10 13.90 -16.29
CA THR A 127 2.82 14.47 -15.86
C THR A 127 2.93 15.10 -14.46
N VAL A 128 3.62 14.44 -13.53
CA VAL A 128 3.86 14.97 -12.17
C VAL A 128 4.67 16.26 -12.22
N VAL A 129 5.78 16.30 -12.97
CA VAL A 129 6.61 17.50 -13.13
C VAL A 129 5.80 18.66 -13.74
N GLY A 130 4.99 18.37 -14.77
CA GLY A 130 4.14 19.37 -15.42
C GLY A 130 3.08 19.99 -14.49
N ALA A 131 2.64 19.23 -13.49
CA ALA A 131 1.61 19.66 -12.54
C ALA A 131 2.16 20.56 -11.41
N GLU A 132 3.46 20.57 -11.15
CA GLU A 132 4.05 21.26 -10.00
C GLU A 132 3.79 22.78 -10.02
N SER A 133 3.75 23.40 -11.20
CA SER A 133 3.46 24.83 -11.34
C SER A 133 2.07 25.21 -10.81
N LEU A 134 1.08 24.34 -10.94
CA LEU A 134 -0.26 24.55 -10.41
C LEU A 134 -0.27 24.50 -8.87
N ALA A 135 0.46 23.56 -8.28
CA ALA A 135 0.61 23.47 -6.83
C ALA A 135 1.31 24.73 -6.27
N LYS A 136 2.37 25.21 -6.93
CA LYS A 136 3.05 26.48 -6.58
C LYS A 136 2.14 27.70 -6.74
N ALA A 137 1.16 27.65 -7.66
CA ALA A 137 0.15 28.69 -7.85
C ALA A 137 -1.02 28.60 -6.83
N GLY A 138 -0.91 27.78 -5.79
CA GLY A 138 -1.90 27.66 -4.71
C GLY A 138 -3.09 26.75 -5.04
N LYS A 139 -2.96 25.84 -5.98
CA LYS A 139 -3.94 24.78 -6.24
C LYS A 139 -3.62 23.50 -5.46
N ILE A 140 -4.65 22.74 -5.14
CA ILE A 140 -4.54 21.33 -4.78
C ILE A 140 -4.78 20.53 -6.05
N VAL A 141 -3.72 19.93 -6.58
CA VAL A 141 -3.79 19.15 -7.81
C VAL A 141 -4.09 17.69 -7.45
N THR A 142 -5.12 17.11 -8.07
CA THR A 142 -5.37 15.68 -8.07
C THR A 142 -5.12 15.10 -9.46
N PHE A 143 -4.79 13.81 -9.53
CA PHE A 143 -4.49 13.12 -10.78
C PHE A 143 -5.67 12.19 -11.12
N GLY A 144 -6.36 12.53 -12.20
CA GLY A 144 -7.57 11.84 -12.62
C GLY A 144 -7.30 10.75 -13.65
N ILE A 145 -7.97 9.61 -13.49
CA ILE A 145 -7.95 8.51 -14.45
C ILE A 145 -9.18 8.61 -15.35
N VAL A 146 -8.99 8.46 -16.65
CA VAL A 146 -10.12 8.43 -17.59
C VAL A 146 -10.89 7.13 -17.37
N PRO A 147 -12.20 7.18 -17.00
CA PRO A 147 -12.98 5.98 -16.77
C PRO A 147 -13.22 5.21 -18.07
N ASP A 148 -12.98 3.90 -18.07
CA ASP A 148 -13.28 3.00 -19.17
C ASP A 148 -14.49 2.09 -18.89
N LYS A 149 -14.97 2.06 -17.64
CA LYS A 149 -16.11 1.28 -17.17
C LYS A 149 -16.77 1.95 -15.96
N PRO A 150 -18.03 1.60 -15.62
CA PRO A 150 -18.68 2.09 -14.40
C PRO A 150 -18.14 1.31 -13.18
N GLU A 151 -17.19 1.92 -12.46
CA GLU A 151 -16.60 1.33 -11.26
C GLU A 151 -17.18 2.00 -10.00
N THR A 152 -17.82 1.22 -9.14
CA THR A 152 -18.45 1.71 -7.91
C THR A 152 -17.50 1.75 -6.71
N GLY A 153 -16.32 1.18 -6.85
CA GLY A 153 -15.26 1.17 -5.82
C GLY A 153 -14.46 2.46 -5.75
N TYR A 154 -14.58 3.34 -6.77
CA TYR A 154 -13.76 4.55 -6.90
C TYR A 154 -14.57 5.83 -6.65
N GLY A 155 -13.87 6.89 -6.27
CA GLY A 155 -14.38 8.25 -6.30
C GLY A 155 -14.36 8.81 -7.73
N TYR A 156 -15.35 9.64 -8.07
CA TYR A 156 -15.47 10.34 -9.34
C TYR A 156 -15.32 11.83 -9.16
N ILE A 157 -14.53 12.46 -10.01
CA ILE A 157 -14.26 13.91 -10.00
C ILE A 157 -14.83 14.53 -11.26
N LYS A 158 -15.83 15.40 -11.11
CA LYS A 158 -16.41 16.16 -12.22
C LYS A 158 -15.55 17.38 -12.53
N THR A 159 -15.21 17.56 -13.79
CA THR A 159 -14.43 18.70 -14.27
C THR A 159 -15.29 19.65 -15.10
N THR A 160 -14.84 20.92 -15.13
CA THR A 160 -15.40 21.98 -15.98
C THR A 160 -14.34 22.53 -16.92
N ASP A 161 -14.07 23.82 -16.84
CA ASP A 161 -13.19 24.52 -17.76
C ASP A 161 -11.72 24.11 -17.63
N LYS A 162 -11.03 24.14 -18.75
CA LYS A 162 -9.60 23.98 -18.80
C LYS A 162 -8.93 25.24 -18.24
N ILE A 163 -8.09 25.06 -17.22
CA ILE A 163 -7.43 26.19 -16.53
C ILE A 163 -6.01 26.47 -17.04
N SER A 164 -5.24 25.45 -17.38
CA SER A 164 -3.88 25.59 -17.91
C SER A 164 -3.37 24.27 -18.46
N GLY A 165 -2.65 24.28 -19.57
CA GLY A 165 -2.09 23.05 -20.14
C GLY A 165 -3.14 21.98 -20.39
N ASN A 166 -3.04 20.85 -19.68
CA ASN A 166 -4.04 19.78 -19.65
C ASN A 166 -4.82 19.71 -18.34
N ALA A 167 -4.76 20.75 -17.50
CA ALA A 167 -5.45 20.78 -16.22
C ALA A 167 -6.85 21.38 -16.33
N TYR A 168 -7.76 20.87 -15.52
CA TYR A 168 -9.18 21.26 -15.46
C TYR A 168 -9.56 21.75 -14.07
N ALA A 169 -10.52 22.66 -13.99
CA ALA A 169 -11.17 23.02 -12.75
C ALA A 169 -12.07 21.86 -12.29
N VAL A 170 -12.10 21.62 -10.98
CA VAL A 170 -12.97 20.62 -10.36
C VAL A 170 -14.27 21.30 -9.92
N GLU A 171 -15.40 20.74 -10.35
CA GLU A 171 -16.74 21.19 -9.96
C GLU A 171 -17.26 20.41 -8.76
N ALA A 172 -17.07 19.09 -8.78
CA ALA A 172 -17.60 18.21 -7.75
C ALA A 172 -16.76 16.96 -7.59
N PHE A 173 -16.78 16.43 -6.38
CA PHE A 173 -16.20 15.15 -6.02
C PHE A 173 -17.32 14.24 -5.49
N LYS A 174 -17.38 12.99 -5.95
CA LYS A 174 -18.38 12.02 -5.52
C LYS A 174 -17.73 10.68 -5.22
N GLU A 175 -17.68 10.33 -3.96
CA GLU A 175 -17.09 9.07 -3.51
C GLU A 175 -18.09 7.91 -3.67
N LYS A 176 -17.64 6.84 -4.34
CA LYS A 176 -18.33 5.55 -4.49
C LYS A 176 -19.83 5.65 -4.84
N PRO A 177 -20.16 6.08 -6.08
CA PRO A 177 -21.55 6.13 -6.54
C PRO A 177 -22.14 4.72 -6.71
N ASP A 178 -23.46 4.63 -6.85
CA ASP A 178 -24.11 3.40 -7.29
C ASP A 178 -23.85 3.11 -8.78
N ASP A 179 -24.14 1.87 -9.23
CA ASP A 179 -23.88 1.40 -10.60
C ASP A 179 -24.52 2.30 -11.68
N LYS A 180 -25.75 2.77 -11.44
CA LYS A 180 -26.47 3.61 -12.39
C LYS A 180 -25.80 4.97 -12.51
N THR A 181 -25.47 5.58 -11.40
CA THR A 181 -24.78 6.87 -11.34
C THR A 181 -23.37 6.77 -11.94
N ALA A 182 -22.63 5.69 -11.66
CA ALA A 182 -21.32 5.44 -12.26
C ALA A 182 -21.40 5.33 -13.78
N ALA A 183 -22.39 4.62 -14.32
CA ALA A 183 -22.62 4.51 -15.77
C ALA A 183 -22.96 5.86 -16.42
N GLU A 184 -23.74 6.70 -15.74
CA GLU A 184 -24.04 8.07 -16.20
C GLU A 184 -22.78 8.94 -16.23
N TYR A 185 -21.89 8.82 -15.24
CA TYR A 185 -20.63 9.57 -15.19
C TYR A 185 -19.66 9.18 -16.30
N VAL A 186 -19.50 7.88 -16.59
CA VAL A 186 -18.69 7.40 -17.72
C VAL A 186 -19.22 7.95 -19.04
N LYS A 187 -20.54 7.92 -19.25
CA LYS A 187 -21.18 8.40 -20.47
C LYS A 187 -21.09 9.92 -20.65
N ALA A 188 -21.04 10.69 -19.55
CA ALA A 188 -20.95 12.15 -19.60
C ALA A 188 -19.58 12.64 -20.11
N GLY A 189 -18.49 11.86 -19.98
CA GLY A 189 -17.17 12.17 -20.51
C GLY A 189 -16.42 13.31 -19.83
N CYS A 190 -17.00 13.89 -18.75
CA CYS A 190 -16.36 14.96 -17.95
C CYS A 190 -16.03 14.52 -16.52
N TYR A 191 -16.11 13.23 -16.25
CA TYR A 191 -15.74 12.64 -14.97
C TYR A 191 -14.46 11.84 -15.09
N TYR A 192 -13.66 11.85 -14.04
CA TYR A 192 -12.42 11.08 -13.90
C TYR A 192 -12.46 10.29 -12.59
N TRP A 193 -11.87 9.11 -12.56
CA TRP A 193 -11.67 8.43 -11.27
C TRP A 193 -10.61 9.15 -10.45
N ASN A 194 -10.83 9.22 -9.16
CA ASN A 194 -9.85 9.71 -8.19
C ASN A 194 -8.76 8.67 -7.98
N SER A 195 -7.53 9.03 -8.31
CA SER A 195 -6.37 8.15 -8.10
C SER A 195 -5.87 8.16 -6.65
N GLY A 196 -6.38 9.01 -5.77
CA GLY A 196 -5.87 9.20 -4.42
C GLY A 196 -4.50 9.86 -4.35
N MET A 197 -3.99 10.39 -5.46
CA MET A 197 -2.74 11.15 -5.52
C MET A 197 -3.03 12.65 -5.52
N PHE A 198 -2.28 13.39 -4.71
CA PHE A 198 -2.43 14.85 -4.58
C PHE A 198 -1.09 15.55 -4.63
N MET A 199 -1.08 16.80 -5.12
CA MET A 199 0.08 17.69 -5.06
C MET A 199 -0.36 19.08 -4.64
N PHE A 200 0.35 19.68 -3.69
CA PHE A 200 0.04 20.99 -3.14
C PHE A 200 1.28 21.64 -2.52
N SER A 201 1.27 22.95 -2.27
CA SER A 201 2.25 23.58 -1.39
C SER A 201 1.83 23.44 0.09
N LEU A 202 2.79 23.37 1.01
CA LEU A 202 2.50 23.28 2.45
C LEU A 202 1.51 24.37 2.89
N GLN A 203 1.76 25.63 2.52
CA GLN A 203 0.87 26.75 2.87
C GLN A 203 -0.55 26.59 2.33
N THR A 204 -0.72 26.02 1.13
CA THR A 204 -2.04 25.80 0.53
C THR A 204 -2.81 24.79 1.34
N MET A 205 -2.24 23.63 1.62
CA MET A 205 -2.93 22.57 2.38
C MET A 205 -3.15 22.99 3.83
N GLU A 206 -2.22 23.74 4.43
CA GLU A 206 -2.42 24.29 5.77
C GLU A 206 -3.63 25.22 5.85
N ALA A 207 -3.79 26.10 4.88
CA ALA A 207 -4.95 26.99 4.80
C ALA A 207 -6.27 26.20 4.61
N GLU A 208 -6.26 25.16 3.80
CA GLU A 208 -7.44 24.32 3.55
C GLU A 208 -7.79 23.45 4.78
N LEU A 209 -6.79 22.90 5.48
CA LEU A 209 -7.01 22.18 6.75
C LEU A 209 -7.63 23.11 7.79
N LYS A 210 -7.15 24.36 7.90
CA LYS A 210 -7.71 25.36 8.81
C LYS A 210 -9.17 25.69 8.47
N ALA A 211 -9.50 25.78 7.19
CA ALA A 211 -10.84 26.14 6.72
C ALA A 211 -11.84 24.98 6.83
N HIS A 212 -11.43 23.75 6.49
CA HIS A 212 -12.34 22.63 6.24
C HIS A 212 -12.21 21.47 7.23
N ALA A 213 -11.09 21.39 7.97
CA ALA A 213 -10.79 20.35 8.97
C ALA A 213 -10.16 20.95 10.23
N PRO A 214 -10.85 21.89 10.94
CA PRO A 214 -10.28 22.64 12.07
C PRO A 214 -9.80 21.75 13.22
N GLU A 215 -10.43 20.58 13.45
CA GLU A 215 -10.00 19.62 14.48
C GLU A 215 -8.61 19.03 14.16
N ILE A 216 -8.34 18.69 12.88
CA ILE A 216 -7.03 18.23 12.43
C ILE A 216 -6.03 19.38 12.50
N TYR A 217 -6.43 20.58 12.04
CA TYR A 217 -5.56 21.75 12.06
C TYR A 217 -5.13 22.13 13.47
N ALA A 218 -6.02 22.02 14.45
CA ALA A 218 -5.69 22.33 15.85
C ALA A 218 -4.54 21.46 16.38
N VAL A 219 -4.55 20.16 16.05
CA VAL A 219 -3.47 19.23 16.44
C VAL A 219 -2.21 19.46 15.59
N TYR A 220 -2.36 19.64 14.28
CA TYR A 220 -1.26 19.91 13.35
C TYR A 220 -0.48 21.18 13.73
N SER A 221 -1.18 22.27 14.11
CA SER A 221 -0.56 23.56 14.45
C SER A 221 0.30 23.54 15.71
N SER A 222 0.19 22.51 16.53
CA SER A 222 1.03 22.34 17.73
C SER A 222 2.45 21.83 17.43
N GLY A 223 2.73 21.45 16.16
CA GLY A 223 4.00 20.92 15.70
C GLY A 223 4.13 19.40 15.82
N TYR A 224 5.16 18.85 15.17
CA TYR A 224 5.29 17.40 14.95
C TYR A 224 5.27 16.56 16.23
N GLU A 225 6.08 16.90 17.24
CA GLU A 225 6.19 16.12 18.47
C GLU A 225 4.90 16.15 19.32
N ALA A 226 4.27 17.32 19.42
CA ALA A 226 3.00 17.46 20.12
C ALA A 226 1.88 16.73 19.35
N MET A 227 1.91 16.78 18.00
CA MET A 227 0.97 16.08 17.15
C MET A 227 1.06 14.55 17.35
N LEU A 228 2.25 13.96 17.48
CA LEU A 228 2.41 12.53 17.79
C LEU A 228 1.71 12.15 19.10
N THR A 229 1.82 13.01 20.13
CA THR A 229 1.19 12.78 21.45
C THR A 229 -0.33 12.84 21.37
N ASP A 230 -0.86 13.79 20.59
CA ASP A 230 -2.28 14.08 20.48
C ASP A 230 -2.96 13.44 19.26
N PHE A 231 -2.24 12.57 18.52
CA PHE A 231 -2.68 11.98 17.26
C PHE A 231 -4.03 11.26 17.37
N GLU A 232 -4.27 10.58 18.47
CA GLU A 232 -5.53 9.86 18.72
C GLU A 232 -6.76 10.77 18.85
N LYS A 233 -6.57 12.06 19.11
CA LYS A 233 -7.66 13.04 19.20
C LYS A 233 -8.19 13.48 17.84
N MET A 234 -7.44 13.23 16.77
CA MET A 234 -7.87 13.59 15.42
C MET A 234 -8.99 12.66 14.93
N PRO A 235 -9.92 13.17 14.09
CA PRO A 235 -10.96 12.35 13.51
C PRO A 235 -10.39 11.31 12.52
N ASP A 236 -11.04 10.14 12.43
CA ASP A 236 -10.75 9.12 11.42
C ASP A 236 -11.45 9.51 10.11
N ILE A 237 -10.75 10.27 9.26
CA ILE A 237 -11.31 10.83 8.03
C ILE A 237 -10.27 10.86 6.90
N SER A 238 -10.69 10.56 5.67
CA SER A 238 -9.83 10.70 4.51
C SER A 238 -9.66 12.16 4.10
N ILE A 239 -8.57 12.46 3.40
CA ILE A 239 -8.30 13.79 2.84
C ILE A 239 -9.38 14.20 1.82
N ASP A 240 -9.99 13.21 1.16
CA ASP A 240 -11.07 13.41 0.20
C ASP A 240 -12.25 14.10 0.89
N TYR A 241 -12.75 13.53 1.98
CA TYR A 241 -13.88 14.10 2.76
C TYR A 241 -13.48 15.32 3.60
N ALA A 242 -12.25 15.32 4.11
CA ALA A 242 -11.80 16.41 4.97
C ALA A 242 -11.61 17.72 4.20
N VAL A 243 -11.02 17.64 3.01
CA VAL A 243 -10.59 18.81 2.22
C VAL A 243 -11.07 18.75 0.77
N ALA A 244 -10.80 17.68 0.01
CA ALA A 244 -10.96 17.69 -1.44
C ALA A 244 -12.40 17.97 -1.92
N GLU A 245 -13.41 17.41 -1.25
CA GLU A 245 -14.82 17.65 -1.56
C GLU A 245 -15.29 19.08 -1.27
N LYS A 246 -14.55 19.82 -0.42
CA LYS A 246 -14.98 21.14 0.09
C LYS A 246 -14.16 22.29 -0.53
N SER A 247 -12.96 21.99 -1.01
CA SER A 247 -11.99 22.99 -1.45
C SER A 247 -12.31 23.54 -2.84
N ALA A 248 -12.42 24.85 -2.96
CA ALA A 248 -12.49 25.56 -4.25
C ALA A 248 -11.14 25.66 -4.97
N ARG A 249 -10.04 25.18 -4.36
CA ARG A 249 -8.69 25.23 -4.94
C ARG A 249 -8.34 23.97 -5.73
N MET A 250 -9.24 23.02 -5.85
CA MET A 250 -8.99 21.77 -6.56
C MET A 250 -8.74 22.00 -8.05
N ALA A 251 -7.73 21.31 -8.58
CA ALA A 251 -7.45 21.21 -10.01
C ALA A 251 -7.19 19.73 -10.35
N LEU A 252 -7.65 19.28 -11.51
CA LEU A 252 -7.45 17.90 -11.96
C LEU A 252 -6.51 17.89 -13.17
N VAL A 253 -5.49 17.03 -13.12
CA VAL A 253 -4.60 16.70 -14.23
C VAL A 253 -4.85 15.25 -14.66
N PRO A 254 -5.33 15.00 -15.90
CA PRO A 254 -5.57 13.64 -16.36
C PRO A 254 -4.27 12.86 -16.57
N LEU A 255 -4.24 11.61 -16.16
CA LEU A 255 -3.19 10.64 -16.49
C LEU A 255 -3.49 9.99 -17.85
N THR A 256 -3.26 10.74 -18.92
CA THR A 256 -3.54 10.28 -20.29
C THR A 256 -2.42 9.39 -20.81
N GLY A 257 -2.77 8.26 -21.42
CA GLY A 257 -1.79 7.29 -21.95
C GLY A 257 -1.05 6.51 -20.85
N ILE A 258 -1.57 6.53 -19.64
CA ILE A 258 -1.01 5.85 -18.47
C ILE A 258 -2.02 4.80 -18.00
N TYR A 259 -1.58 3.56 -17.93
CA TYR A 259 -2.33 2.51 -17.25
C TYR A 259 -2.21 2.70 -15.73
N TRP A 260 -3.33 2.72 -15.07
CA TRP A 260 -3.42 2.81 -13.61
C TRP A 260 -4.39 1.76 -13.09
N ASN A 261 -4.04 1.10 -12.01
CA ASN A 261 -4.93 0.22 -11.27
C ASN A 261 -4.56 0.27 -9.79
N ASP A 262 -5.56 0.36 -8.92
CA ASP A 262 -5.34 0.34 -7.47
C ASP A 262 -5.06 -1.07 -6.95
N ILE A 263 -5.14 -2.11 -7.80
CA ILE A 263 -4.97 -3.53 -7.41
C ILE A 263 -5.80 -3.89 -6.15
N GLY A 264 -7.00 -3.33 -6.06
CA GLY A 264 -7.84 -3.37 -4.85
C GLY A 264 -8.58 -4.68 -4.64
N SER A 265 -8.60 -5.57 -5.60
CA SER A 265 -9.35 -6.83 -5.57
C SER A 265 -8.70 -7.91 -6.43
N TRP A 266 -9.09 -9.16 -6.22
CA TRP A 266 -8.65 -10.27 -7.08
C TRP A 266 -9.14 -10.13 -8.52
N ASP A 267 -10.35 -9.59 -8.73
CA ASP A 267 -10.87 -9.34 -10.07
C ASP A 267 -10.02 -8.28 -10.80
N ALA A 268 -9.56 -7.24 -10.11
CA ALA A 268 -8.65 -6.23 -10.66
C ALA A 268 -7.29 -6.84 -11.05
N ILE A 269 -6.76 -7.77 -10.25
CA ILE A 269 -5.53 -8.51 -10.58
C ILE A 269 -5.75 -9.38 -11.81
N ALA A 270 -6.83 -10.17 -11.83
CA ALA A 270 -7.15 -11.02 -12.98
C ALA A 270 -7.31 -10.18 -14.26
N GLU A 271 -8.03 -9.08 -14.21
CA GLU A 271 -8.20 -8.17 -15.37
C GLU A 271 -6.86 -7.60 -15.87
N THR A 272 -5.96 -7.26 -14.94
CA THR A 272 -4.65 -6.68 -15.27
C THR A 272 -3.70 -7.66 -15.93
N PHE A 273 -3.72 -8.93 -15.54
CA PHE A 273 -2.69 -9.91 -15.88
C PHE A 273 -3.20 -11.13 -16.65
N SER A 274 -4.49 -11.22 -16.99
CA SER A 274 -5.02 -12.32 -17.79
C SER A 274 -4.55 -12.25 -19.24
N ASP A 275 -4.40 -13.43 -19.84
CA ASP A 275 -4.18 -13.62 -21.28
C ASP A 275 -5.47 -13.39 -22.09
N SER A 276 -5.40 -13.61 -23.41
CA SER A 276 -6.53 -13.46 -24.33
C SER A 276 -7.70 -14.43 -24.08
N THR A 277 -7.49 -15.49 -23.32
CA THR A 277 -8.54 -16.46 -22.89
C THR A 277 -9.17 -16.10 -21.56
N GLY A 278 -8.74 -15.00 -20.97
CA GLY A 278 -9.13 -14.55 -19.63
C GLY A 278 -8.46 -15.34 -18.51
N ASN A 279 -7.48 -16.19 -18.81
CA ASN A 279 -6.77 -16.96 -17.81
C ASN A 279 -5.56 -16.20 -17.29
N MET A 280 -5.25 -16.42 -16.01
CA MET A 280 -4.05 -15.94 -15.34
C MET A 280 -3.46 -17.06 -14.51
N TYR A 281 -2.22 -17.46 -14.78
CA TYR A 281 -1.52 -18.50 -14.03
C TYR A 281 -0.20 -17.95 -13.48
N SER A 282 0.05 -18.21 -12.21
CA SER A 282 1.31 -17.85 -11.56
C SER A 282 1.68 -18.92 -10.53
N GLY A 283 2.90 -19.47 -10.63
CA GLY A 283 3.39 -20.59 -9.81
C GLY A 283 3.58 -21.87 -10.63
N ASP A 284 3.70 -23.01 -9.95
CA ASP A 284 3.77 -24.34 -10.56
C ASP A 284 2.36 -24.85 -10.89
N ILE A 285 1.92 -24.63 -12.16
CA ILE A 285 0.53 -24.83 -12.55
C ILE A 285 0.46 -25.63 -13.84
N ILE A 286 -0.36 -26.69 -13.83
CA ILE A 286 -0.81 -27.42 -15.02
C ILE A 286 -2.32 -27.26 -15.12
N ALA A 287 -2.80 -26.64 -16.20
CA ALA A 287 -4.22 -26.36 -16.39
C ALA A 287 -4.67 -26.79 -17.79
N GLU A 288 -5.69 -27.64 -17.85
CA GLU A 288 -6.26 -28.18 -19.10
C GLU A 288 -7.72 -27.75 -19.21
N ASN A 289 -8.12 -27.27 -20.40
CA ASN A 289 -9.48 -26.85 -20.72
C ASN A 289 -10.05 -25.78 -19.77
N CYS A 290 -9.20 -24.89 -19.25
CA CYS A 290 -9.61 -23.82 -18.36
C CYS A 290 -9.90 -22.53 -19.12
N THR A 291 -10.96 -21.82 -18.76
CA THR A 291 -11.34 -20.53 -19.36
C THR A 291 -11.74 -19.52 -18.29
N ASN A 292 -11.34 -18.25 -18.47
CA ASN A 292 -11.62 -17.15 -17.55
C ASN A 292 -11.30 -17.52 -16.08
N THR A 293 -10.16 -18.20 -15.88
CA THR A 293 -9.78 -18.77 -14.58
C THR A 293 -8.44 -18.20 -14.13
N MET A 294 -8.38 -17.70 -12.89
CA MET A 294 -7.15 -17.27 -12.25
C MET A 294 -6.68 -18.33 -11.27
N ILE A 295 -5.42 -18.77 -11.41
CA ILE A 295 -4.77 -19.70 -10.49
C ILE A 295 -3.44 -19.08 -10.06
N LEU A 296 -3.27 -18.86 -8.75
CA LEU A 296 -2.05 -18.35 -8.16
C LEU A 296 -1.60 -19.33 -7.08
N GLY A 297 -0.43 -19.93 -7.26
CA GLY A 297 0.20 -20.87 -6.34
C GLY A 297 1.56 -20.38 -5.88
N GLN A 298 1.94 -20.69 -4.63
CA GLN A 298 3.23 -20.31 -4.08
C GLN A 298 4.23 -21.47 -4.00
N GLU A 299 3.81 -22.65 -3.52
CA GLU A 299 4.76 -23.71 -3.18
C GLU A 299 4.45 -25.06 -3.83
N ARG A 300 3.17 -25.41 -4.02
CA ARG A 300 2.78 -26.73 -4.52
C ARG A 300 2.35 -26.67 -5.99
N LEU A 301 2.50 -27.79 -6.69
CA LEU A 301 1.86 -27.97 -7.98
C LEU A 301 0.33 -27.87 -7.84
N ILE A 302 -0.29 -27.06 -8.68
CA ILE A 302 -1.74 -26.95 -8.80
C ILE A 302 -2.15 -27.51 -10.18
N ALA A 303 -2.95 -28.57 -10.17
CA ALA A 303 -3.50 -29.14 -11.38
C ALA A 303 -4.98 -28.72 -11.54
N GLY A 304 -5.30 -28.03 -12.61
CA GLY A 304 -6.65 -27.57 -12.95
C GLY A 304 -7.19 -28.29 -14.17
N LEU A 305 -8.42 -28.79 -14.11
CA LEU A 305 -9.08 -29.45 -15.25
C LEU A 305 -10.51 -28.95 -15.40
N ASP A 306 -10.87 -28.52 -16.61
CA ASP A 306 -12.22 -28.07 -16.98
C ASP A 306 -12.77 -26.94 -16.05
N LEU A 307 -11.89 -26.03 -15.61
CA LEU A 307 -12.28 -24.93 -14.71
C LEU A 307 -12.78 -23.73 -15.51
N GLN A 308 -13.88 -23.12 -15.04
CA GLN A 308 -14.48 -21.96 -15.68
C GLN A 308 -14.88 -20.90 -14.66
N ASN A 309 -14.53 -19.64 -14.93
CA ASN A 309 -14.90 -18.47 -14.11
C ASN A 309 -14.48 -18.62 -12.64
N LEU A 310 -13.35 -19.23 -12.38
CA LEU A 310 -12.86 -19.46 -11.03
C LEU A 310 -11.63 -18.60 -10.70
N MET A 311 -11.49 -18.39 -9.43
CA MET A 311 -10.35 -17.77 -8.78
C MET A 311 -9.82 -18.73 -7.74
N VAL A 312 -8.59 -19.20 -7.89
CA VAL A 312 -7.88 -20.12 -6.99
C VAL A 312 -6.62 -19.44 -6.52
N VAL A 313 -6.49 -19.21 -5.23
CA VAL A 313 -5.30 -18.60 -4.62
C VAL A 313 -4.80 -19.49 -3.50
N ASP A 314 -3.65 -20.11 -3.73
CA ASP A 314 -3.02 -21.03 -2.81
C ASP A 314 -1.82 -20.39 -2.12
N THR A 315 -1.84 -20.44 -0.80
CA THR A 315 -0.72 -20.08 0.08
C THR A 315 -0.36 -21.29 0.94
N PRO A 316 0.79 -21.32 1.61
CA PRO A 316 1.19 -22.48 2.41
C PRO A 316 0.20 -22.90 3.51
N ASP A 317 -0.70 -22.02 3.94
CA ASP A 317 -1.63 -22.20 5.05
C ASP A 317 -3.11 -22.04 4.69
N VAL A 318 -3.43 -21.42 3.55
CA VAL A 318 -4.81 -21.17 3.12
C VAL A 318 -4.96 -21.35 1.61
N LEU A 319 -6.00 -22.05 1.22
CA LEU A 319 -6.50 -22.12 -0.15
C LEU A 319 -7.83 -21.36 -0.25
N LEU A 320 -7.86 -20.31 -1.06
CA LEU A 320 -9.09 -19.62 -1.43
C LEU A 320 -9.56 -20.11 -2.80
N VAL A 321 -10.81 -20.54 -2.87
CA VAL A 321 -11.50 -20.84 -4.14
C VAL A 321 -12.78 -20.01 -4.17
N ALA A 322 -12.95 -19.20 -5.22
CA ALA A 322 -14.11 -18.35 -5.39
C ALA A 322 -14.48 -18.20 -6.87
N GLN A 323 -15.65 -17.70 -7.16
CA GLN A 323 -16.02 -17.30 -8.52
C GLN A 323 -15.44 -15.92 -8.85
N LYS A 324 -14.95 -15.72 -10.07
CA LYS A 324 -14.60 -14.39 -10.59
C LYS A 324 -15.84 -13.48 -10.56
N GLY A 325 -15.64 -12.19 -10.29
CA GLY A 325 -16.72 -11.23 -10.05
C GLY A 325 -17.24 -11.22 -8.61
N LYS A 326 -16.68 -12.06 -7.71
CA LYS A 326 -17.06 -12.13 -6.29
C LYS A 326 -15.94 -11.74 -5.33
N SER A 327 -14.87 -11.12 -5.81
CA SER A 327 -13.71 -10.78 -4.99
C SER A 327 -14.00 -9.77 -3.88
N GLN A 328 -15.02 -8.91 -4.05
CA GLN A 328 -15.45 -7.98 -3.00
C GLN A 328 -16.02 -8.72 -1.77
N ASP A 329 -16.60 -9.90 -1.97
CA ASP A 329 -17.19 -10.72 -0.90
C ASP A 329 -16.11 -11.40 -0.03
N VAL A 330 -14.84 -11.45 -0.48
CA VAL A 330 -13.70 -11.96 0.30
C VAL A 330 -13.59 -11.24 1.65
N LYS A 331 -13.94 -9.95 1.71
CA LYS A 331 -13.98 -9.19 2.98
C LYS A 331 -14.94 -9.80 4.00
N GLN A 332 -16.09 -10.33 3.55
CA GLN A 332 -17.07 -10.96 4.43
C GLN A 332 -16.52 -12.28 5.00
N LEU A 333 -15.82 -13.07 4.14
CA LEU A 333 -15.14 -14.28 4.57
C LEU A 333 -14.06 -13.98 5.62
N VAL A 334 -13.23 -12.97 5.38
CA VAL A 334 -12.21 -12.52 6.34
C VAL A 334 -12.84 -12.09 7.67
N ASN A 335 -13.94 -11.36 7.64
CA ASN A 335 -14.66 -10.96 8.84
C ASN A 335 -15.21 -12.16 9.64
N LYS A 336 -15.69 -13.22 8.94
CA LYS A 336 -16.10 -14.46 9.56
C LYS A 336 -14.94 -15.16 10.25
N LEU A 337 -13.81 -15.32 9.56
CA LEU A 337 -12.59 -15.92 10.10
C LEU A 337 -12.07 -15.15 11.34
N LYS A 338 -12.14 -13.80 11.32
CA LYS A 338 -11.81 -12.97 12.50
C LYS A 338 -12.72 -13.25 13.70
N LYS A 339 -14.04 -13.39 13.48
CA LYS A 339 -14.98 -13.74 14.53
C LYS A 339 -14.68 -15.11 15.12
N GLU A 340 -14.21 -16.04 14.30
CA GLU A 340 -13.79 -17.40 14.71
C GLU A 340 -12.37 -17.42 15.31
N LYS A 341 -11.71 -16.24 15.42
CA LYS A 341 -10.34 -16.08 15.94
C LYS A 341 -9.30 -16.94 15.21
N ARG A 342 -9.45 -17.09 13.90
CA ARG A 342 -8.52 -17.84 13.07
C ARG A 342 -7.24 -17.01 12.87
N LYS A 343 -6.09 -17.59 13.24
CA LYS A 343 -4.77 -16.92 13.15
C LYS A 343 -4.35 -16.58 11.71
N GLU A 344 -4.84 -17.35 10.76
CA GLU A 344 -4.55 -17.19 9.33
C GLU A 344 -5.04 -15.85 8.75
N VAL A 345 -5.85 -15.12 9.48
CA VAL A 345 -6.26 -13.76 9.07
C VAL A 345 -5.20 -12.72 9.38
N ASP A 346 -4.46 -12.91 10.44
CA ASP A 346 -3.52 -11.93 10.97
C ASP A 346 -2.07 -12.26 10.62
N GLU A 347 -1.70 -13.54 10.59
CA GLU A 347 -0.33 -14.02 10.46
C GLU A 347 -0.12 -14.82 9.16
N ASN A 348 1.00 -14.58 8.51
CA ASN A 348 1.58 -15.47 7.51
C ASN A 348 2.47 -16.52 8.19
N ARG A 349 2.77 -17.63 7.50
CA ARG A 349 3.80 -18.56 7.99
C ARG A 349 5.17 -17.89 8.11
N THR A 350 5.48 -16.91 7.27
CA THR A 350 6.72 -16.11 7.35
C THR A 350 6.43 -14.78 8.03
N MET A 351 7.20 -14.49 9.07
CA MET A 351 7.13 -13.25 9.85
C MET A 351 8.46 -12.50 9.78
N TYR A 352 8.40 -11.23 9.39
CA TYR A 352 9.56 -10.37 9.34
C TYR A 352 9.84 -9.72 10.70
N ARG A 353 11.11 -9.52 11.00
CA ARG A 353 11.61 -8.97 12.28
C ARG A 353 12.81 -8.04 12.01
N PRO A 354 13.22 -7.20 12.98
CA PRO A 354 14.39 -6.33 12.83
C PRO A 354 15.66 -7.05 12.39
N TRP A 355 15.79 -8.30 12.79
CA TRP A 355 16.96 -9.13 12.57
C TRP A 355 16.87 -10.03 11.32
N GLY A 356 15.75 -10.03 10.62
CA GLY A 356 15.49 -10.88 9.45
C GLY A 356 14.08 -11.44 9.43
N SER A 357 13.93 -12.75 9.29
CA SER A 357 12.60 -13.39 9.25
C SER A 357 12.62 -14.79 9.87
N TYR A 358 11.44 -15.27 10.22
CA TYR A 358 11.25 -16.71 10.47
C TYR A 358 10.03 -17.24 9.71
N THR A 359 10.13 -18.48 9.25
CA THR A 359 9.02 -19.20 8.61
C THR A 359 8.68 -20.43 9.46
N ILE A 360 7.41 -20.59 9.81
CA ILE A 360 6.91 -21.79 10.49
C ILE A 360 6.81 -22.91 9.45
N LEU A 361 7.66 -23.92 9.58
CA LEU A 361 7.70 -25.07 8.67
C LEU A 361 6.69 -26.16 9.10
N ALA A 362 6.61 -26.42 10.40
CA ALA A 362 5.66 -27.37 10.97
C ALA A 362 5.29 -26.96 12.40
N GLU A 363 4.07 -27.27 12.80
CA GLU A 363 3.54 -26.97 14.14
C GLU A 363 2.57 -28.08 14.54
N GLY A 364 2.67 -28.58 15.78
CA GLY A 364 1.80 -29.57 16.34
C GLY A 364 1.76 -29.48 17.85
N GLU A 365 1.05 -30.43 18.50
CA GLU A 365 0.99 -30.48 19.96
C GLU A 365 2.40 -30.69 20.54
N GLY A 366 2.88 -29.74 21.32
CA GLY A 366 4.18 -29.81 22.00
C GLY A 366 5.40 -29.47 21.12
N TYR A 367 5.26 -29.16 19.84
CA TYR A 367 6.40 -28.79 19.00
C TYR A 367 6.11 -27.71 17.97
N LYS A 368 7.17 -26.96 17.58
CA LYS A 368 7.15 -26.01 16.48
C LYS A 368 8.52 -25.99 15.78
N VAL A 369 8.54 -26.18 14.47
CA VAL A 369 9.72 -26.10 13.63
C VAL A 369 9.71 -24.79 12.87
N LYS A 370 10.82 -24.04 12.95
CA LYS A 370 10.97 -22.76 12.25
C LYS A 370 12.27 -22.74 11.45
N ARG A 371 12.22 -22.18 10.25
CA ARG A 371 13.40 -21.68 9.54
C ARG A 371 13.60 -20.22 9.94
N ILE A 372 14.76 -19.88 10.46
CA ILE A 372 15.13 -18.53 10.87
C ILE A 372 16.20 -18.02 9.92
N THR A 373 15.99 -16.87 9.31
CA THR A 373 16.97 -16.18 8.46
C THR A 373 17.37 -14.89 9.16
N ILE A 374 18.66 -14.76 9.46
CA ILE A 374 19.23 -13.59 10.15
C ILE A 374 20.02 -12.78 9.14
N ASN A 375 19.74 -11.48 9.04
CA ASN A 375 20.48 -10.57 8.17
C ASN A 375 21.93 -10.42 8.65
N PRO A 376 22.89 -10.22 7.75
CA PRO A 376 24.28 -9.99 8.12
C PRO A 376 24.40 -8.88 9.16
N GLY A 377 25.14 -9.15 10.26
CA GLY A 377 25.34 -8.19 11.36
C GLY A 377 24.15 -8.01 12.32
N ALA A 378 22.99 -8.62 12.03
CA ALA A 378 21.83 -8.56 12.92
C ALA A 378 21.93 -9.56 14.08
N LYS A 379 21.13 -9.32 15.13
CA LYS A 379 21.10 -10.14 16.35
C LYS A 379 19.68 -10.49 16.74
N LEU A 380 19.47 -11.75 17.14
CA LEU A 380 18.28 -12.17 17.88
C LEU A 380 18.38 -11.66 19.33
N SER A 381 17.22 -11.38 19.92
CA SER A 381 17.14 -11.06 21.34
C SER A 381 17.59 -12.24 22.18
N LEU A 382 18.35 -12.00 23.24
CA LEU A 382 18.67 -13.02 24.24
C LEU A 382 17.37 -13.45 24.92
N GLN A 383 17.09 -14.75 24.97
CA GLN A 383 15.85 -15.33 25.50
C GLN A 383 16.14 -16.45 26.48
N LEU A 384 15.32 -16.58 27.49
CA LEU A 384 15.35 -17.69 28.44
C LEU A 384 13.98 -18.37 28.45
N HIS A 385 13.96 -19.70 28.36
CA HIS A 385 12.75 -20.50 28.32
C HIS A 385 12.74 -21.53 29.45
N TYR A 386 11.68 -21.50 30.28
CA TYR A 386 11.53 -22.43 31.41
C TYR A 386 10.77 -23.70 31.03
N HIS A 387 9.95 -23.68 29.98
CA HIS A 387 9.02 -24.76 29.65
C HIS A 387 9.19 -25.33 28.25
N ARG A 388 10.26 -24.95 27.54
CA ARG A 388 10.61 -25.51 26.24
C ARG A 388 12.10 -25.61 26.08
N SER A 389 12.55 -26.63 25.33
CA SER A 389 13.90 -26.73 24.80
C SER A 389 13.94 -26.34 23.34
N GLU A 390 15.08 -25.84 22.88
CA GLU A 390 15.31 -25.50 21.49
C GLU A 390 16.51 -26.28 20.96
N HIS A 391 16.35 -26.80 19.73
CA HIS A 391 17.43 -27.46 18.97
C HIS A 391 17.67 -26.65 17.72
N TRP A 392 18.89 -26.17 17.54
CA TRP A 392 19.24 -25.33 16.40
C TRP A 392 20.19 -26.07 15.47
N THR A 393 19.86 -26.06 14.16
CA THR A 393 20.71 -26.60 13.10
C THR A 393 21.01 -25.46 12.14
N VAL A 394 22.30 -25.20 11.89
CA VAL A 394 22.74 -24.18 10.91
C VAL A 394 22.69 -24.80 9.53
N ILE A 395 21.89 -24.23 8.65
CA ILE A 395 21.73 -24.68 7.26
C ILE A 395 22.74 -23.99 6.35
N SER A 396 22.99 -22.70 6.59
CA SER A 396 23.96 -21.91 5.83
C SER A 396 24.51 -20.75 6.65
N GLY A 397 25.72 -20.32 6.36
CA GLY A 397 26.37 -19.18 6.98
C GLY A 397 27.05 -19.49 8.30
N THR A 398 27.50 -18.42 8.97
CA THR A 398 28.19 -18.49 10.26
C THR A 398 27.58 -17.47 11.22
N GLY A 399 27.36 -17.88 12.46
CA GLY A 399 26.83 -17.04 13.52
C GLY A 399 27.59 -17.17 14.82
N LYS A 400 27.33 -16.24 15.75
CA LYS A 400 27.84 -16.26 17.12
C LYS A 400 26.64 -16.48 18.03
N LEU A 401 26.67 -17.54 18.83
CA LEU A 401 25.66 -17.90 19.79
C LEU A 401 26.14 -17.58 21.20
N THR A 402 25.32 -16.89 21.96
CA THR A 402 25.53 -16.76 23.42
C THR A 402 24.66 -17.81 24.12
N LEU A 403 25.31 -18.76 24.79
CA LEU A 403 24.63 -19.78 25.59
C LEU A 403 25.15 -19.68 27.01
N ASP A 404 24.27 -19.37 27.94
CA ASP A 404 24.64 -18.89 29.28
C ASP A 404 25.62 -17.70 29.12
N ASP A 405 26.75 -17.68 29.77
CA ASP A 405 27.75 -16.63 29.65
C ASP A 405 28.87 -16.96 28.63
N LYS A 406 28.66 -17.99 27.81
CA LYS A 406 29.67 -18.43 26.82
C LYS A 406 29.26 -18.05 25.41
N GLU A 407 30.23 -17.55 24.66
CA GLU A 407 30.10 -17.31 23.23
C GLU A 407 30.67 -18.46 22.42
N VAL A 408 29.88 -19.00 21.53
CA VAL A 408 30.28 -20.11 20.65
C VAL A 408 30.01 -19.70 19.22
N PHE A 409 31.02 -19.88 18.35
CA PHE A 409 30.82 -19.80 16.91
C PHE A 409 30.21 -21.09 16.40
N PHE A 410 29.15 -20.96 15.60
CA PHE A 410 28.55 -22.09 14.93
C PHE A 410 28.39 -21.78 13.44
N ARG A 411 28.53 -22.80 12.65
CA ARG A 411 28.51 -22.76 11.18
C ARG A 411 27.76 -23.98 10.65
N GLU A 412 27.48 -23.96 9.36
CA GLU A 412 26.93 -25.14 8.68
C GLU A 412 27.84 -26.36 8.91
N ASN A 413 27.27 -27.54 9.00
CA ASN A 413 27.96 -28.82 9.25
C ASN A 413 28.82 -29.22 8.05
#